data_856a8d689121b07f14d84688496e8fba
#
_entry.id   856a8d689121b07f14d84688496e8fba
#
_cell.length_a   1.000
_cell.length_b   1.000
_cell.length_c   1.000
_cell.angle_alpha   90.00
_cell.angle_beta   90.00
_cell.angle_gamma   90.00
#
_symmetry.space_group_name_H-M   'P 1'
#
loop_
_entity.id
_entity.type
_entity.pdbx_description
1 polymer ?
#
loop_
_entity_poly.entity_id
_entity_poly.type
_entity_poly.pdbx_seq_one_letter_code
_entity_poly.pdbx_strand_id
1 'polypeptide(L)'
;RGKFVLQAHLCTVWQEGQYKRTREIGEVKASFEDLLTRLATDYIDIGMIHYVDSLEDWEAVAGGPVMAYAREMQAQGKIRYIGLSSHNPAAAMQAVQSGLIDVLMFSVNPCYDLQPANEDCYALWDGKNYDRQLVNMDPEREALYETCSRLGVAITVMKAFGGGDLLDEELSPAGKA
;
A
#
# COMPACT_ATOMS: atom_id res chain seq x y z
N ARG A 1 -15.03 21.21 3.80
CA ARG A 1 -14.15 20.28 3.02
C ARG A 1 -13.01 21.09 2.40
N GLY A 2 -11.88 20.48 2.07
CA GLY A 2 -10.65 21.16 1.60
C GLY A 2 -9.58 21.30 2.68
N LYS A 3 -9.86 20.85 3.92
CA LYS A 3 -8.88 20.82 5.02
C LYS A 3 -8.26 19.43 5.25
N PHE A 4 -8.79 18.39 4.60
CA PHE A 4 -8.36 16.98 4.76
C PHE A 4 -8.17 16.34 3.42
N VAL A 5 -7.19 15.45 3.33
CA VAL A 5 -7.03 14.48 2.24
C VAL A 5 -7.71 13.18 2.69
N LEU A 6 -8.72 12.75 1.95
CA LEU A 6 -9.43 11.50 2.21
C LEU A 6 -8.77 10.39 1.39
N GLN A 7 -8.21 9.41 2.09
CA GLN A 7 -7.68 8.20 1.49
C GLN A 7 -8.52 7.01 1.95
N ALA A 8 -8.93 6.17 1.00
CA ALA A 8 -9.67 4.96 1.32
C ALA A 8 -9.25 3.80 0.41
N HIS A 9 -9.35 2.58 0.93
CA HIS A 9 -9.05 1.38 0.17
C HIS A 9 -10.19 1.02 -0.78
N LEU A 10 -9.87 0.87 -2.05
CA LEU A 10 -10.62 0.04 -2.98
C LEU A 10 -10.26 -1.43 -2.73
N CYS A 11 -11.08 -2.36 -3.15
CA CYS A 11 -10.82 -3.80 -3.01
C CYS A 11 -10.80 -4.29 -1.55
N THR A 12 -11.49 -3.59 -0.66
CA THR A 12 -11.69 -4.03 0.73
C THR A 12 -13.18 -4.06 1.04
N VAL A 13 -13.65 -5.17 1.58
CA VAL A 13 -15.02 -5.38 2.01
C VAL A 13 -15.07 -5.76 3.47
N TRP A 14 -16.18 -5.43 4.14
CA TRP A 14 -16.45 -5.88 5.51
C TRP A 14 -17.31 -7.13 5.44
N GLN A 15 -16.75 -8.27 5.84
CA GLN A 15 -17.44 -9.57 5.85
C GLN A 15 -17.08 -10.34 7.11
N GLU A 16 -18.08 -11.00 7.72
CA GLU A 16 -17.87 -11.87 8.89
C GLU A 16 -17.14 -11.19 10.05
N GLY A 17 -17.41 -9.89 10.28
CA GLY A 17 -16.80 -9.14 11.37
C GLY A 17 -15.38 -8.66 11.14
N GLN A 18 -14.86 -8.75 9.90
CA GLN A 18 -13.49 -8.32 9.57
C GLN A 18 -13.40 -7.72 8.17
N TYR A 19 -12.33 -6.99 7.93
CA TYR A 19 -11.98 -6.53 6.59
C TYR A 19 -11.31 -7.65 5.79
N LYS A 20 -11.79 -7.87 4.57
CA LYS A 20 -11.21 -8.81 3.61
C LYS A 20 -10.82 -8.08 2.32
N ARG A 21 -9.69 -8.49 1.72
CA ARG A 21 -9.33 -8.08 0.37
C ARG A 21 -10.23 -8.80 -0.64
N THR A 22 -10.69 -8.06 -1.64
CA THR A 22 -11.42 -8.64 -2.78
C THR A 22 -10.89 -8.10 -4.10
N ARG A 23 -10.96 -8.90 -5.16
CA ARG A 23 -10.77 -8.49 -6.56
C ARG A 23 -12.07 -8.62 -7.36
N GLU A 24 -13.14 -9.09 -6.72
CA GLU A 24 -14.45 -9.20 -7.34
C GLU A 24 -15.03 -7.81 -7.60
N ILE A 25 -15.16 -7.45 -8.88
CA ILE A 25 -15.51 -6.09 -9.29
C ILE A 25 -16.87 -5.63 -8.77
N GLY A 26 -17.83 -6.54 -8.64
CA GLY A 26 -19.13 -6.24 -8.05
C GLY A 26 -19.04 -5.80 -6.60
N GLU A 27 -18.21 -6.48 -5.81
CA GLU A 27 -17.95 -6.15 -4.41
C GLU A 27 -17.17 -4.83 -4.29
N VAL A 28 -16.17 -4.62 -5.15
CA VAL A 28 -15.39 -3.36 -5.19
C VAL A 28 -16.30 -2.16 -5.43
N LYS A 29 -17.19 -2.25 -6.43
CA LYS A 29 -18.15 -1.18 -6.76
C LYS A 29 -19.11 -0.91 -5.60
N ALA A 30 -19.73 -1.94 -5.07
CA ALA A 30 -20.70 -1.82 -3.98
C ALA A 30 -20.04 -1.22 -2.72
N SER A 31 -18.84 -1.68 -2.36
CA SER A 31 -18.10 -1.18 -1.21
C SER A 31 -17.69 0.29 -1.37
N PHE A 32 -17.29 0.71 -2.57
CA PHE A 32 -16.92 2.10 -2.82
C PHE A 32 -18.13 3.05 -2.77
N GLU A 33 -19.26 2.66 -3.33
CA GLU A 33 -20.49 3.45 -3.27
C GLU A 33 -21.03 3.56 -1.83
N ASP A 34 -20.99 2.46 -1.06
CA ASP A 34 -21.30 2.47 0.37
C ASP A 34 -20.38 3.41 1.15
N LEU A 35 -19.08 3.39 0.86
CA LEU A 35 -18.11 4.29 1.47
C LEU A 35 -18.46 5.75 1.25
N LEU A 36 -18.73 6.16 0.02
CA LEU A 36 -19.11 7.53 -0.31
C LEU A 36 -20.40 7.94 0.42
N THR A 37 -21.36 7.03 0.48
CA THR A 37 -22.63 7.26 1.20
C THR A 37 -22.41 7.46 2.69
N ARG A 38 -21.66 6.57 3.34
CA ARG A 38 -21.35 6.65 4.78
C ARG A 38 -20.56 7.91 5.15
N LEU A 39 -19.64 8.33 4.29
CA LEU A 39 -18.86 9.55 4.48
C LEU A 39 -19.62 10.82 4.08
N ALA A 40 -20.83 10.68 3.54
CA ALA A 40 -21.65 11.77 2.98
C ALA A 40 -20.81 12.65 2.04
N THR A 41 -20.11 12.03 1.09
CA THR A 41 -19.24 12.69 0.12
C THR A 41 -19.50 12.13 -1.28
N ASP A 42 -19.21 12.93 -2.28
CA ASP A 42 -19.27 12.58 -3.70
C ASP A 42 -17.89 12.17 -4.27
N TYR A 43 -16.81 12.35 -3.49
CA TYR A 43 -15.46 11.98 -3.91
C TYR A 43 -14.56 11.64 -2.72
N ILE A 44 -13.43 10.98 -3.03
CA ILE A 44 -12.26 10.85 -2.19
C ILE A 44 -11.02 11.38 -2.92
N ASP A 45 -9.99 11.77 -2.18
CA ASP A 45 -8.76 12.26 -2.80
C ASP A 45 -7.91 11.10 -3.34
N ILE A 46 -7.75 10.04 -2.57
CA ILE A 46 -6.92 8.89 -2.96
C ILE A 46 -7.72 7.60 -2.85
N GLY A 47 -7.96 6.96 -4.00
CA GLY A 47 -8.53 5.61 -4.09
C GLY A 47 -7.40 4.59 -4.12
N MET A 48 -7.18 3.91 -2.99
CA MET A 48 -6.05 3.00 -2.77
C MET A 48 -6.44 1.57 -3.11
N ILE A 49 -5.88 0.99 -4.19
CA ILE A 49 -6.04 -0.43 -4.50
C ILE A 49 -5.38 -1.25 -3.38
N HIS A 50 -6.17 -2.04 -2.67
CA HIS A 50 -5.74 -2.74 -1.47
C HIS A 50 -4.87 -3.94 -1.79
N TYR A 51 -3.87 -4.09 -1.09
CA TYR A 51 -2.50 -4.54 -1.22
C TYR A 51 -2.26 -5.50 -2.40
N VAL A 52 -1.18 -5.20 -3.12
CA VAL A 52 -0.68 -5.96 -4.25
C VAL A 52 0.75 -6.36 -3.91
N ASP A 53 0.94 -7.63 -3.53
CA ASP A 53 2.21 -8.10 -2.97
C ASP A 53 2.93 -9.13 -3.85
N SER A 54 2.41 -9.40 -5.06
CA SER A 54 3.08 -10.22 -6.05
C SER A 54 3.01 -9.59 -7.45
N LEU A 55 3.94 -9.95 -8.31
CA LEU A 55 3.96 -9.51 -9.71
C LEU A 55 2.73 -10.00 -10.46
N GLU A 56 2.30 -11.24 -10.20
CA GLU A 56 1.10 -11.82 -10.79
C GLU A 56 -0.17 -11.04 -10.42
N ASP A 57 -0.35 -10.68 -9.13
CA ASP A 57 -1.50 -9.87 -8.69
C ASP A 57 -1.43 -8.47 -9.31
N TRP A 58 -0.22 -7.90 -9.46
CA TRP A 58 -0.06 -6.62 -10.14
C TRP A 58 -0.49 -6.71 -11.61
N GLU A 59 -0.05 -7.70 -12.36
CA GLU A 59 -0.43 -7.89 -13.76
C GLU A 59 -1.95 -8.04 -13.91
N ALA A 60 -2.57 -8.84 -13.03
CA ALA A 60 -4.01 -9.02 -13.00
C ALA A 60 -4.76 -7.72 -12.65
N VAL A 61 -4.23 -6.92 -11.74
CA VAL A 61 -4.82 -5.61 -11.38
C VAL A 61 -4.64 -4.61 -12.51
N ALA A 62 -3.43 -4.47 -13.06
CA ALA A 62 -3.09 -3.47 -14.07
C ALA A 62 -3.88 -3.62 -15.37
N GLY A 63 -4.04 -4.87 -15.83
CA GLY A 63 -4.82 -5.20 -17.04
C GLY A 63 -6.29 -5.53 -16.78
N GLY A 64 -6.73 -5.52 -15.52
CA GLY A 64 -8.01 -6.07 -15.11
C GLY A 64 -9.11 -5.04 -14.83
N PRO A 65 -10.28 -5.54 -14.41
CA PRO A 65 -11.47 -4.70 -14.17
C PRO A 65 -11.30 -3.74 -12.99
N VAL A 66 -10.41 -4.02 -12.04
CA VAL A 66 -10.16 -3.15 -10.88
C VAL A 66 -9.52 -1.84 -11.32
N MET A 67 -8.45 -1.89 -12.14
CA MET A 67 -7.82 -0.69 -12.66
C MET A 67 -8.74 0.06 -13.62
N ALA A 68 -9.46 -0.66 -14.46
CA ALA A 68 -10.46 -0.04 -15.35
C ALA A 68 -11.51 0.75 -14.55
N TYR A 69 -12.01 0.19 -13.47
CA TYR A 69 -12.96 0.87 -12.58
C TYR A 69 -12.34 2.07 -11.86
N ALA A 70 -11.12 1.93 -11.33
CA ALA A 70 -10.43 3.05 -10.68
C ALA A 70 -10.26 4.23 -11.65
N ARG A 71 -9.89 3.96 -12.91
CA ARG A 71 -9.79 4.98 -13.97
C ARG A 71 -11.16 5.59 -14.32
N GLU A 72 -12.20 4.79 -14.37
CA GLU A 72 -13.57 5.28 -14.57
C GLU A 72 -13.98 6.24 -13.45
N MET A 73 -13.73 5.87 -12.18
CA MET A 73 -14.03 6.73 -11.04
C MET A 73 -13.17 8.00 -11.03
N GLN A 74 -11.94 7.92 -11.48
CA GLN A 74 -11.08 9.10 -11.65
C GLN A 74 -11.64 10.04 -12.75
N ALA A 75 -12.03 9.50 -13.88
CA ALA A 75 -12.63 10.28 -14.97
C ALA A 75 -13.97 10.95 -14.56
N GLN A 76 -14.74 10.31 -13.67
CA GLN A 76 -15.98 10.87 -13.11
C GLN A 76 -15.72 11.87 -11.96
N GLY A 77 -14.47 12.07 -11.54
CA GLY A 77 -14.10 12.96 -10.43
C GLY A 77 -14.42 12.39 -9.02
N LYS A 78 -14.82 11.12 -8.92
CA LYS A 78 -15.07 10.44 -7.65
C LYS A 78 -13.78 10.03 -6.93
N ILE A 79 -12.69 9.87 -7.66
CA ILE A 79 -11.32 9.66 -7.16
C ILE A 79 -10.43 10.70 -7.85
N ARG A 80 -9.57 11.40 -7.10
CA ARG A 80 -8.61 12.34 -7.68
C ARG A 80 -7.32 11.65 -8.11
N TYR A 81 -6.80 10.80 -7.22
CA TYR A 81 -5.53 10.09 -7.42
C TYR A 81 -5.74 8.60 -7.21
N ILE A 82 -5.16 7.80 -8.08
CA ILE A 82 -5.15 6.35 -7.93
C ILE A 82 -3.91 5.97 -7.13
N GLY A 83 -4.12 5.25 -6.04
CA GLY A 83 -3.05 4.72 -5.22
C GLY A 83 -3.04 3.20 -5.21
N LEU A 84 -1.94 2.65 -4.72
CA LEU A 84 -1.76 1.21 -4.50
C LEU A 84 -1.04 1.01 -3.18
N SER A 85 -1.49 0.06 -2.36
CA SER A 85 -0.74 -0.38 -1.20
C SER A 85 0.00 -1.69 -1.50
N SER A 86 1.24 -1.78 -1.05
CA SER A 86 2.08 -2.98 -1.20
C SER A 86 3.04 -3.12 -0.02
N HIS A 87 3.42 -4.38 0.26
CA HIS A 87 4.52 -4.72 1.17
C HIS A 87 5.74 -5.24 0.40
N ASN A 88 5.58 -5.57 -0.87
CA ASN A 88 6.61 -6.15 -1.73
C ASN A 88 7.27 -5.07 -2.60
N PRO A 89 8.59 -4.82 -2.45
CA PRO A 89 9.30 -3.82 -3.25
C PRO A 89 9.25 -4.06 -4.75
N ALA A 90 9.31 -5.33 -5.20
CA ALA A 90 9.30 -5.64 -6.63
C ALA A 90 7.94 -5.35 -7.28
N ALA A 91 6.83 -5.76 -6.63
CA ALA A 91 5.48 -5.45 -7.10
C ALA A 91 5.21 -3.93 -7.07
N ALA A 92 5.63 -3.25 -6.00
CA ALA A 92 5.53 -1.80 -5.88
C ALA A 92 6.32 -1.09 -6.98
N MET A 93 7.55 -1.54 -7.29
CA MET A 93 8.38 -0.98 -8.34
C MET A 93 7.71 -1.06 -9.71
N GLN A 94 7.15 -2.22 -10.06
CA GLN A 94 6.40 -2.37 -11.33
C GLN A 94 5.19 -1.43 -11.39
N ALA A 95 4.45 -1.34 -10.29
CA ALA A 95 3.30 -0.43 -10.22
C ALA A 95 3.72 1.04 -10.42
N VAL A 96 4.77 1.48 -9.76
CA VAL A 96 5.31 2.85 -9.88
C VAL A 96 5.79 3.13 -11.30
N GLN A 97 6.52 2.20 -11.91
CA GLN A 97 7.05 2.36 -13.27
C GLN A 97 5.99 2.32 -14.36
N SER A 98 4.82 1.73 -14.08
CA SER A 98 3.74 1.61 -15.07
C SER A 98 3.09 2.95 -15.44
N GLY A 99 3.20 3.98 -14.59
CA GLY A 99 2.49 5.25 -14.73
C GLY A 99 0.97 5.13 -14.49
N LEU A 100 0.49 4.02 -13.93
CA LEU A 100 -0.93 3.80 -13.64
C LEU A 100 -1.36 4.31 -12.27
N ILE A 101 -0.41 4.57 -11.37
CA ILE A 101 -0.66 5.04 -10.01
C ILE A 101 0.02 6.38 -9.74
N ASP A 102 -0.63 7.17 -8.90
CA ASP A 102 -0.16 8.49 -8.45
C ASP A 102 0.44 8.41 -7.03
N VAL A 103 0.02 7.42 -6.24
CA VAL A 103 0.37 7.28 -4.82
C VAL A 103 0.70 5.83 -4.50
N LEU A 104 1.81 5.61 -3.82
CA LEU A 104 2.18 4.33 -3.23
C LEU A 104 2.04 4.39 -1.70
N MET A 105 1.26 3.48 -1.10
CA MET A 105 1.31 3.24 0.33
C MET A 105 2.27 2.09 0.61
N PHE A 106 3.33 2.37 1.37
CA PHE A 106 4.39 1.40 1.62
C PHE A 106 4.82 1.37 3.08
N SER A 107 5.37 0.24 3.52
CA SER A 107 5.91 0.10 4.87
C SER A 107 7.29 0.73 4.93
N VAL A 108 7.39 1.93 5.49
CA VAL A 108 8.65 2.68 5.63
C VAL A 108 8.96 2.82 7.12
N ASN A 109 9.98 2.13 7.58
CA ASN A 109 10.49 2.21 8.93
C ASN A 109 11.85 1.52 9.03
N PRO A 110 12.68 1.84 10.04
CA PRO A 110 14.04 1.28 10.15
C PRO A 110 14.11 -0.25 10.20
N CYS A 111 13.07 -0.92 10.72
CA CYS A 111 13.07 -2.38 10.78
C CYS A 111 12.94 -3.01 9.40
N TYR A 112 12.05 -2.49 8.56
CA TYR A 112 11.79 -3.07 7.24
C TYR A 112 12.78 -2.57 6.18
N ASP A 113 13.21 -1.31 6.28
CA ASP A 113 14.09 -0.71 5.29
C ASP A 113 15.51 -1.29 5.28
N LEU A 114 15.91 -1.89 6.40
CA LEU A 114 17.21 -2.56 6.53
C LEU A 114 17.16 -4.06 6.20
N GLN A 115 15.99 -4.59 5.83
CA GLN A 115 15.83 -6.02 5.56
C GLN A 115 15.76 -6.30 4.06
N PRO A 116 16.26 -7.47 3.62
CA PRO A 116 16.08 -7.91 2.24
C PRO A 116 14.61 -7.90 1.83
N ALA A 117 14.36 -7.51 0.59
CA ALA A 117 13.04 -7.62 0.00
C ALA A 117 12.53 -9.06 0.07
N ASN A 118 11.26 -9.24 0.41
CA ASN A 118 10.64 -10.55 0.47
C ASN A 118 9.21 -10.45 -0.09
N GLU A 119 8.84 -11.39 -0.96
CA GLU A 119 7.48 -11.51 -1.48
C GLU A 119 6.47 -11.92 -0.40
N ASP A 120 6.92 -12.66 0.61
CA ASP A 120 6.12 -12.99 1.78
C ASP A 120 6.25 -11.90 2.84
N CYS A 121 5.23 -11.05 2.95
CA CYS A 121 5.20 -10.01 3.96
C CYS A 121 5.18 -10.57 5.41
N TYR A 122 4.74 -11.81 5.61
CA TYR A 122 4.77 -12.46 6.93
C TYR A 122 6.18 -12.84 7.33
N ALA A 123 7.08 -13.12 6.39
CA ALA A 123 8.47 -13.39 6.69
C ALA A 123 9.20 -12.17 7.29
N LEU A 124 8.70 -10.95 7.07
CA LEU A 124 9.21 -9.73 7.69
C LEU A 124 8.86 -9.64 9.19
N TRP A 125 7.87 -10.42 9.65
CA TRP A 125 7.41 -10.44 11.03
C TRP A 125 7.96 -11.63 11.84
N ASP A 126 8.80 -12.47 11.22
CA ASP A 126 9.53 -13.50 11.95
C ASP A 126 10.70 -12.85 12.71
N GLY A 127 10.62 -12.82 14.05
CA GLY A 127 11.64 -12.22 14.93
C GLY A 127 13.06 -12.72 14.72
N LYS A 128 13.24 -13.86 14.05
CA LYS A 128 14.57 -14.36 13.64
C LYS A 128 15.26 -13.48 12.59
N ASN A 129 14.51 -12.67 11.85
CA ASN A 129 15.07 -11.78 10.85
C ASN A 129 15.74 -10.53 11.47
N TYR A 130 15.48 -10.21 12.73
CA TYR A 130 16.07 -9.06 13.44
C TYR A 130 17.45 -9.34 14.03
N ASP A 131 17.97 -10.58 13.98
CA ASP A 131 19.29 -10.95 14.52
C ASP A 131 20.46 -10.59 13.62
N ARG A 132 20.22 -9.99 12.45
CA ARG A 132 21.26 -9.58 11.52
C ARG A 132 21.81 -8.21 11.88
N GLN A 133 23.12 -8.00 11.64
CA GLN A 133 23.68 -6.65 11.62
C GLN A 133 23.13 -5.92 10.38
N LEU A 134 22.11 -5.12 10.60
CA LEU A 134 21.47 -4.31 9.58
C LEU A 134 22.16 -2.94 9.59
N VAL A 135 23.00 -2.70 8.60
CA VAL A 135 23.83 -1.48 8.56
C VAL A 135 23.46 -0.50 7.45
N ASN A 136 22.77 -0.98 6.41
CA ASN A 136 22.37 -0.17 5.25
C ASN A 136 20.94 -0.47 4.86
N MET A 137 20.32 0.50 4.21
CA MET A 137 19.02 0.29 3.58
C MET A 137 19.09 -0.83 2.53
N ASP A 138 18.04 -1.62 2.45
CA ASP A 138 17.92 -2.62 1.39
C ASP A 138 17.94 -1.94 0.01
N PRO A 139 18.77 -2.37 -0.95
CA PRO A 139 18.93 -1.69 -2.24
C PRO A 139 17.66 -1.65 -3.08
N GLU A 140 16.78 -2.64 -2.98
CA GLU A 140 15.51 -2.63 -3.74
C GLU A 140 14.54 -1.59 -3.18
N ARG A 141 14.54 -1.39 -1.86
CA ARG A 141 13.73 -0.35 -1.21
C ARG A 141 14.27 1.04 -1.53
N GLU A 142 15.59 1.23 -1.45
CA GLU A 142 16.23 2.49 -1.84
C GLU A 142 15.89 2.86 -3.28
N ALA A 143 16.07 1.94 -4.22
CA ALA A 143 15.72 2.12 -5.63
C ALA A 143 14.23 2.43 -5.84
N LEU A 144 13.33 1.82 -5.06
CA LEU A 144 11.90 2.11 -5.09
C LEU A 144 11.62 3.56 -4.69
N TYR A 145 12.20 4.03 -3.58
CA TYR A 145 12.00 5.39 -3.09
C TYR A 145 12.54 6.44 -4.07
N GLU A 146 13.74 6.20 -4.62
CA GLU A 146 14.30 7.07 -5.66
C GLU A 146 13.43 7.09 -6.92
N THR A 147 12.89 5.95 -7.32
CA THR A 147 12.01 5.87 -8.50
C THR A 147 10.69 6.60 -8.25
N CYS A 148 10.08 6.47 -7.07
CA CYS A 148 8.91 7.26 -6.70
C CYS A 148 9.20 8.76 -6.80
N SER A 149 10.32 9.21 -6.22
CA SER A 149 10.74 10.61 -6.27
C SER A 149 10.92 11.10 -7.70
N ARG A 150 11.63 10.34 -8.54
CA ARG A 150 11.92 10.68 -9.94
C ARG A 150 10.67 10.73 -10.81
N LEU A 151 9.71 9.85 -10.59
CA LEU A 151 8.47 9.76 -11.36
C LEU A 151 7.33 10.60 -10.78
N GLY A 152 7.53 11.25 -9.64
CA GLY A 152 6.52 12.08 -8.98
C GLY A 152 5.39 11.27 -8.34
N VAL A 153 5.62 9.99 -8.01
CA VAL A 153 4.67 9.17 -7.27
C VAL A 153 4.83 9.46 -5.78
N ALA A 154 3.76 9.92 -5.14
CA ALA A 154 3.79 10.22 -3.72
C ALA A 154 3.82 8.93 -2.88
N ILE A 155 4.52 8.97 -1.73
CA ILE A 155 4.53 7.85 -0.78
C ILE A 155 3.69 8.21 0.44
N THR A 156 2.75 7.34 0.81
CA THR A 156 2.10 7.35 2.12
C THR A 156 2.62 6.18 2.94
N VAL A 157 2.90 6.44 4.22
CA VAL A 157 3.59 5.48 5.09
C VAL A 157 2.58 4.65 5.87
N MET A 158 2.71 3.34 5.78
CA MET A 158 2.07 2.40 6.70
C MET A 158 3.13 1.76 7.61
N LYS A 159 2.69 1.26 8.76
CA LYS A 159 3.53 0.54 9.73
C LYS A 159 4.79 1.35 10.16
N ALA A 160 4.65 2.66 10.33
CA ALA A 160 5.76 3.54 10.74
C ALA A 160 6.48 3.07 12.01
N PHE A 161 5.79 2.31 12.86
CA PHE A 161 6.35 1.70 14.08
C PHE A 161 6.51 0.18 13.96
N GLY A 162 6.70 -0.36 12.75
CA GLY A 162 6.96 -1.78 12.51
C GLY A 162 5.81 -2.70 12.94
N GLY A 163 4.55 -2.22 12.94
CA GLY A 163 3.42 -2.98 13.49
C GLY A 163 3.34 -2.99 15.01
N GLY A 164 4.22 -2.29 15.68
CA GLY A 164 4.40 -2.27 17.14
C GLY A 164 5.79 -2.76 17.59
N ASP A 165 6.52 -3.46 16.74
CA ASP A 165 7.83 -4.07 17.06
C ASP A 165 8.88 -3.03 17.48
N LEU A 166 8.80 -1.83 16.91
CA LEU A 166 9.68 -0.71 17.31
C LEU A 166 9.41 -0.19 18.72
N LEU A 167 8.29 -0.55 19.32
CA LEU A 167 7.88 -0.19 20.68
C LEU A 167 8.11 -1.34 21.67
N ASP A 168 8.47 -2.52 21.19
CA ASP A 168 8.75 -3.69 22.00
C ASP A 168 10.19 -3.61 22.58
N GLU A 169 10.33 -3.81 23.89
CA GLU A 169 11.62 -3.68 24.57
C GLU A 169 12.63 -4.76 24.17
N GLU A 170 12.16 -5.95 23.74
CA GLU A 170 13.00 -7.07 23.33
C GLU A 170 13.33 -7.05 21.84
N LEU A 171 12.36 -6.63 21.00
CA LEU A 171 12.48 -6.65 19.55
C LEU A 171 13.04 -5.35 18.99
N SER A 172 12.78 -4.23 19.66
CA SER A 172 13.16 -2.91 19.16
C SER A 172 14.68 -2.77 19.00
N PRO A 173 15.17 -2.33 17.84
CA PRO A 173 16.57 -1.96 17.66
C PRO A 173 17.01 -0.86 18.64
N ALA A 174 16.11 0.03 19.05
CA ALA A 174 16.37 1.09 20.00
C ALA A 174 16.49 0.58 21.45
N GLY A 175 15.85 -0.54 21.79
CA GLY A 175 15.95 -1.19 23.09
C GLY A 175 17.26 -1.97 23.28
N LYS A 176 17.98 -2.25 22.18
CA LYS A 176 19.28 -2.97 22.16
C LYS A 176 20.50 -2.05 22.08
N ALA A 177 20.30 -0.73 21.99
CA ALA A 177 21.35 0.28 21.96
C ALA A 177 21.59 0.84 23.36
#